data_dbe62c840a43c1d95e239b46629e1a6a
#
_entry.id   dbe62c840a43c1d95e239b46629e1a6a
#
_cell.length_a   1.000
_cell.length_b   1.000
_cell.length_c   1.000
_cell.angle_alpha   90.00
_cell.angle_beta   90.00
_cell.angle_gamma   90.00
#
_symmetry.space_group_name_H-M   'P 1'
#
loop_
_entity.id
_entity.type
_entity.pdbx_description
1 polymer ?
#
loop_
_entity_poly.entity_id
_entity_poly.type
_entity_poly.pdbx_seq_one_letter_code
_entity_poly.pdbx_strand_id
1 'polypeptide(L)'
;MTPFKLLFSILLFTSFITFSQKEKGYKVGQIIENFSLKNIDGKYISLDDYRNDKGLIIIFTSNYCPFSISYEKRLFDLNKRYSAKGFRVLLINSTDTVLYPIDSYENMQERAGDMSYPFPYLKDEDQSVAKKFGATNTPHAFVMQKTDEGFKIIYIGAIDNNAQEEDYVSAKYIENAIDELLIGAPISTPRSKPVGCDIIWR
;
A
#
# COMPACT_ATOMS: atom_id res chain seq x y z
N MET A 1 35.69 -68.91 17.72
CA MET A 1 35.80 -67.94 16.63
C MET A 1 34.42 -67.42 16.35
N THR A 2 34.09 -66.24 16.91
CA THR A 2 32.78 -65.59 16.76
C THR A 2 32.91 -64.44 15.74
N PRO A 3 32.03 -64.32 14.72
CA PRO A 3 32.15 -63.28 13.78
C PRO A 3 31.48 -61.98 14.31
N PHE A 4 32.23 -60.89 14.25
CA PHE A 4 31.84 -59.52 14.57
C PHE A 4 30.92 -59.01 13.47
N LYS A 5 29.65 -58.73 13.81
CA LYS A 5 28.69 -58.09 12.90
C LYS A 5 28.88 -56.58 12.97
N LEU A 6 29.44 -55.98 11.90
CA LEU A 6 29.49 -54.55 11.68
C LEU A 6 28.05 -54.03 11.33
N LEU A 7 27.42 -53.28 12.22
CA LEU A 7 26.19 -52.53 11.90
C LEU A 7 26.58 -51.22 11.23
N PHE A 8 26.31 -51.10 9.94
CA PHE A 8 26.40 -49.87 9.18
C PHE A 8 25.13 -49.04 9.42
N SER A 9 25.24 -48.01 10.25
CA SER A 9 24.12 -47.04 10.49
C SER A 9 24.11 -46.05 9.35
N ILE A 10 23.13 -46.15 8.46
CA ILE A 10 22.89 -45.17 7.38
C ILE A 10 22.13 -43.99 7.99
N LEU A 11 22.83 -42.87 8.21
CA LEU A 11 22.22 -41.60 8.59
C LEU A 11 21.55 -40.98 7.35
N LEU A 12 20.24 -41.09 7.26
CA LEU A 12 19.44 -40.38 6.25
C LEU A 12 19.39 -38.91 6.61
N PHE A 13 20.19 -38.10 5.91
CA PHE A 13 20.08 -36.63 5.94
C PHE A 13 18.83 -36.20 5.12
N THR A 14 17.70 -35.99 5.77
CA THR A 14 16.55 -35.36 5.15
C THR A 14 16.79 -33.86 5.05
N SER A 15 17.19 -33.41 3.86
CA SER A 15 17.27 -32.00 3.54
C SER A 15 15.85 -31.40 3.51
N PHE A 16 15.48 -30.67 4.54
CA PHE A 16 14.28 -29.83 4.50
C PHE A 16 14.50 -28.68 3.51
N ILE A 17 13.96 -28.83 2.31
CA ILE A 17 13.84 -27.72 1.36
C ILE A 17 12.72 -26.82 1.90
N THR A 18 13.07 -25.76 2.61
CA THR A 18 12.14 -24.69 2.95
C THR A 18 11.79 -23.94 1.68
N PHE A 19 10.61 -24.20 1.15
CA PHE A 19 10.02 -23.37 0.11
C PHE A 19 9.71 -22.00 0.75
N SER A 20 10.63 -21.05 0.60
CA SER A 20 10.34 -19.65 0.90
C SER A 20 9.28 -19.21 -0.10
N GLN A 21 8.04 -19.07 0.33
CA GLN A 21 7.03 -18.38 -0.48
C GLN A 21 7.54 -16.95 -0.72
N LYS A 22 7.92 -16.68 -1.99
CA LYS A 22 8.31 -15.35 -2.42
C LYS A 22 7.11 -14.44 -2.19
N GLU A 23 7.18 -13.59 -1.16
CA GLU A 23 6.15 -12.57 -0.92
C GLU A 23 5.91 -11.81 -2.22
N LYS A 24 4.66 -11.83 -2.69
CA LYS A 24 4.25 -11.10 -3.89
C LYS A 24 4.18 -9.61 -3.54
N GLY A 25 4.78 -8.75 -4.38
CA GLY A 25 4.71 -7.29 -4.28
C GLY A 25 6.00 -6.63 -3.81
N TYR A 26 5.96 -5.31 -3.85
CA TYR A 26 7.09 -4.48 -3.43
C TYR A 26 7.37 -4.59 -1.92
N LYS A 27 8.65 -4.37 -1.57
CA LYS A 27 9.13 -4.36 -0.19
C LYS A 27 9.65 -2.97 0.19
N VAL A 28 9.68 -2.69 1.48
CA VAL A 28 10.36 -1.50 2.02
C VAL A 28 11.80 -1.48 1.54
N GLY A 29 12.25 -0.32 1.08
CA GLY A 29 13.57 -0.10 0.49
C GLY A 29 13.63 -0.29 -1.03
N GLN A 30 12.63 -0.84 -1.68
CA GLN A 30 12.62 -1.00 -3.14
C GLN A 30 12.17 0.27 -3.85
N ILE A 31 12.75 0.51 -5.02
CA ILE A 31 12.29 1.52 -5.99
C ILE A 31 11.12 0.91 -6.76
N ILE A 32 10.04 1.67 -6.89
CA ILE A 32 8.88 1.25 -7.66
C ILE A 32 9.00 1.63 -9.14
N GLU A 33 8.45 0.80 -10.00
CA GLU A 33 8.33 1.10 -11.43
C GLU A 33 7.28 2.18 -11.66
N ASN A 34 7.50 3.02 -12.70
CA ASN A 34 6.48 3.97 -13.11
C ASN A 34 5.20 3.25 -13.55
N PHE A 35 4.08 3.87 -13.28
CA PHE A 35 2.76 3.45 -13.77
C PHE A 35 1.98 4.68 -14.22
N SER A 36 0.94 4.47 -15.01
CA SER A 36 0.02 5.52 -15.44
C SER A 36 -1.40 5.00 -15.34
N LEU A 37 -2.25 5.66 -14.56
CA LEU A 37 -3.64 5.28 -14.34
C LEU A 37 -4.58 6.45 -14.63
N LYS A 38 -5.82 6.12 -15.03
CA LYS A 38 -6.84 7.10 -15.31
C LYS A 38 -7.40 7.70 -14.02
N ASN A 39 -7.33 9.02 -13.89
CA ASN A 39 -7.92 9.77 -12.79
C ASN A 39 -9.41 10.06 -13.06
N ILE A 40 -10.16 10.34 -11.99
CA ILE A 40 -11.60 10.71 -12.06
C ILE A 40 -11.92 11.91 -12.96
N ASP A 41 -10.96 12.79 -13.24
CA ASP A 41 -11.09 13.92 -14.20
C ASP A 41 -10.86 13.51 -15.67
N GLY A 42 -10.64 12.22 -15.93
CA GLY A 42 -10.38 11.66 -17.25
C GLY A 42 -8.94 11.73 -17.72
N LYS A 43 -8.06 12.42 -17.01
CA LYS A 43 -6.63 12.49 -17.35
C LYS A 43 -5.90 11.27 -16.82
N TYR A 44 -4.76 10.97 -17.45
CA TYR A 44 -3.85 9.95 -16.92
C TYR A 44 -2.83 10.61 -16.00
N ILE A 45 -2.60 9.99 -14.85
CA ILE A 45 -1.60 10.40 -13.85
C ILE A 45 -0.58 9.30 -13.70
N SER A 46 0.70 9.69 -13.70
CA SER A 46 1.85 8.81 -13.53
C SER A 46 2.73 9.27 -12.37
N LEU A 47 3.67 8.42 -11.95
CA LEU A 47 4.66 8.82 -10.93
C LEU A 47 5.56 9.96 -11.43
N ASP A 48 5.77 10.08 -12.74
CA ASP A 48 6.61 11.13 -13.31
C ASP A 48 6.02 12.54 -13.10
N ASP A 49 4.70 12.65 -12.89
CA ASP A 49 4.05 13.92 -12.58
C ASP A 49 4.46 14.45 -11.19
N TYR A 50 5.00 13.58 -10.34
CA TYR A 50 5.44 13.89 -8.97
C TYR A 50 6.95 13.93 -8.79
N ARG A 51 7.72 13.95 -9.89
CA ARG A 51 9.20 13.94 -9.85
C ARG A 51 9.83 15.07 -9.03
N ASN A 52 9.12 16.18 -8.82
CA ASN A 52 9.56 17.34 -8.05
C ASN A 52 9.10 17.32 -6.59
N ASP A 53 8.24 16.35 -6.23
CA ASP A 53 7.80 16.16 -4.85
C ASP A 53 8.86 15.40 -4.04
N LYS A 54 8.81 15.50 -2.71
CA LYS A 54 9.72 14.77 -1.81
C LYS A 54 9.32 13.32 -1.60
N GLY A 55 8.05 13.02 -1.85
CA GLY A 55 7.50 11.67 -1.70
C GLY A 55 6.03 11.60 -2.06
N LEU A 56 5.49 10.38 -1.95
CA LEU A 56 4.08 10.09 -2.22
C LEU A 56 3.49 9.22 -1.12
N ILE A 57 2.19 9.37 -0.92
CA ILE A 57 1.36 8.53 -0.07
C ILE A 57 0.34 7.88 -0.99
N ILE A 58 0.53 6.61 -1.35
CA ILE A 58 -0.43 5.84 -2.13
C ILE A 58 -1.31 5.03 -1.18
N ILE A 59 -2.63 5.15 -1.35
CA ILE A 59 -3.62 4.40 -0.61
C ILE A 59 -4.49 3.61 -1.59
N PHE A 60 -4.37 2.28 -1.56
CA PHE A 60 -5.37 1.44 -2.21
C PHE A 60 -6.65 1.48 -1.40
N THR A 61 -7.75 1.84 -2.05
CA THR A 61 -9.03 2.13 -1.41
C THR A 61 -10.21 1.59 -2.24
N SER A 62 -11.44 1.69 -1.71
CA SER A 62 -12.65 1.23 -2.36
C SER A 62 -13.83 2.05 -1.85
N ASN A 63 -14.79 2.36 -2.72
CA ASN A 63 -16.05 3.02 -2.34
C ASN A 63 -16.93 2.11 -1.48
N TYR A 64 -16.78 0.80 -1.65
CA TYR A 64 -17.56 -0.22 -0.95
C TYR A 64 -17.09 -0.45 0.50
N CYS A 65 -15.80 -0.34 0.77
CA CYS A 65 -15.21 -0.78 2.02
C CYS A 65 -15.53 0.17 3.19
N PRO A 66 -16.23 -0.28 4.26
CA PRO A 66 -16.54 0.56 5.42
C PRO A 66 -15.29 1.14 6.08
N PHE A 67 -14.19 0.38 6.10
CA PHE A 67 -12.92 0.84 6.63
C PHE A 67 -12.33 1.98 5.79
N SER A 68 -12.40 1.89 4.45
CA SER A 68 -11.96 2.98 3.57
C SER A 68 -12.79 4.24 3.83
N ILE A 69 -14.11 4.08 3.97
CA ILE A 69 -15.04 5.18 4.27
C ILE A 69 -14.71 5.84 5.60
N SER A 70 -14.43 5.06 6.65
CA SER A 70 -14.10 5.60 7.98
C SER A 70 -12.80 6.40 8.01
N TYR A 71 -11.90 6.16 7.06
CA TYR A 71 -10.63 6.86 6.95
C TYR A 71 -10.69 8.16 6.14
N GLU A 72 -11.76 8.45 5.40
CA GLU A 72 -11.79 9.60 4.48
C GLU A 72 -11.38 10.91 5.14
N LYS A 73 -11.99 11.26 6.29
CA LYS A 73 -11.62 12.49 7.01
C LYS A 73 -10.12 12.54 7.33
N ARG A 74 -9.56 11.41 7.78
CA ARG A 74 -8.13 11.31 8.09
C ARG A 74 -7.24 11.46 6.86
N LEU A 75 -7.70 11.03 5.68
CA LEU A 75 -7.00 11.26 4.41
C LEU A 75 -6.99 12.74 4.02
N PHE A 76 -8.09 13.48 4.27
CA PHE A 76 -8.10 14.94 4.08
C PHE A 76 -7.09 15.63 5.00
N ASP A 77 -7.07 15.26 6.28
CA ASP A 77 -6.15 15.83 7.26
C ASP A 77 -4.69 15.48 6.92
N LEU A 78 -4.43 14.25 6.47
CA LEU A 78 -3.13 13.79 6.00
C LEU A 78 -2.66 14.62 4.79
N ASN A 79 -3.52 14.79 3.77
CA ASN A 79 -3.21 15.60 2.60
C ASN A 79 -2.94 17.06 2.98
N LYS A 80 -3.80 17.66 3.81
CA LYS A 80 -3.62 19.04 4.31
C LYS A 80 -2.30 19.22 5.03
N ARG A 81 -1.89 18.24 5.85
CA ARG A 81 -0.67 18.32 6.67
C ARG A 81 0.59 18.13 5.86
N TYR A 82 0.59 17.24 4.87
CA TYR A 82 1.82 16.78 4.23
C TYR A 82 1.99 17.25 2.78
N SER A 83 0.95 17.70 2.08
CA SER A 83 1.10 18.20 0.70
C SER A 83 2.05 19.40 0.62
N ALA A 84 1.95 20.36 1.54
CA ALA A 84 2.87 21.50 1.62
C ALA A 84 4.31 21.11 2.00
N LYS A 85 4.50 19.92 2.59
CA LYS A 85 5.81 19.36 2.91
C LYS A 85 6.40 18.54 1.76
N GLY A 86 5.66 18.43 0.63
CA GLY A 86 6.06 17.71 -0.57
C GLY A 86 5.67 16.23 -0.59
N PHE A 87 4.69 15.80 0.22
CA PHE A 87 4.12 14.45 0.20
C PHE A 87 2.65 14.52 -0.22
N ARG A 88 2.35 14.07 -1.42
CA ARG A 88 1.01 14.08 -1.98
C ARG A 88 0.30 12.76 -1.75
N VAL A 89 -1.00 12.84 -1.50
CA VAL A 89 -1.88 11.67 -1.41
C VAL A 89 -2.40 11.30 -2.79
N LEU A 90 -2.32 10.02 -3.15
CA LEU A 90 -2.95 9.40 -4.31
C LEU A 90 -3.80 8.24 -3.84
N LEU A 91 -5.07 8.24 -4.21
CA LEU A 91 -5.96 7.10 -4.01
C LEU A 91 -5.98 6.22 -5.27
N ILE A 92 -5.96 4.91 -5.08
CA ILE A 92 -6.08 3.93 -6.17
C ILE A 92 -7.19 2.94 -5.84
N ASN A 93 -8.15 2.80 -6.76
CA ASN A 93 -9.19 1.78 -6.68
C ASN A 93 -8.88 0.67 -7.68
N SER A 94 -8.66 -0.54 -7.16
CA SER A 94 -8.36 -1.74 -7.93
C SER A 94 -9.42 -2.84 -7.74
N THR A 95 -10.58 -2.51 -7.18
CA THR A 95 -11.65 -3.48 -6.97
C THR A 95 -12.28 -3.90 -8.31
N ASP A 96 -12.60 -5.19 -8.45
CA ASP A 96 -13.34 -5.69 -9.61
C ASP A 96 -14.76 -5.12 -9.63
N THR A 97 -15.07 -4.34 -10.66
CA THR A 97 -16.34 -3.66 -10.83
C THR A 97 -17.46 -4.56 -11.35
N VAL A 98 -17.14 -5.75 -11.87
CA VAL A 98 -18.14 -6.75 -12.26
C VAL A 98 -18.80 -7.32 -11.00
N LEU A 99 -18.02 -7.59 -9.96
CA LEU A 99 -18.52 -8.09 -8.68
C LEU A 99 -19.01 -6.97 -7.76
N TYR A 100 -18.36 -5.81 -7.81
CA TYR A 100 -18.70 -4.63 -6.98
C TYR A 100 -18.90 -3.38 -7.85
N PRO A 101 -20.08 -3.23 -8.50
CA PRO A 101 -20.37 -2.08 -9.39
C PRO A 101 -20.27 -0.71 -8.70
N ILE A 102 -20.38 -0.65 -7.37
CA ILE A 102 -20.21 0.58 -6.58
C ILE A 102 -18.79 1.15 -6.68
N ASP A 103 -17.81 0.35 -7.10
CA ASP A 103 -16.43 0.74 -7.36
C ASP A 103 -16.17 1.08 -8.84
N SER A 104 -17.25 1.24 -9.65
CA SER A 104 -17.13 1.69 -11.04
C SER A 104 -16.49 3.08 -11.15
N TYR A 105 -15.95 3.37 -12.32
CA TYR A 105 -15.33 4.68 -12.58
C TYR A 105 -16.29 5.84 -12.36
N GLU A 106 -17.56 5.69 -12.77
CA GLU A 106 -18.63 6.67 -12.60
C GLU A 106 -18.92 6.92 -11.11
N ASN A 107 -19.04 5.85 -10.32
CA ASN A 107 -19.28 5.96 -8.88
C ASN A 107 -18.06 6.54 -8.13
N MET A 108 -16.84 6.31 -8.63
CA MET A 108 -15.65 6.99 -8.11
C MET A 108 -15.71 8.50 -8.36
N GLN A 109 -16.18 8.92 -9.56
CA GLN A 109 -16.36 10.34 -9.90
C GLN A 109 -17.41 10.99 -9.01
N GLU A 110 -18.59 10.34 -8.86
CA GLU A 110 -19.67 10.81 -8.00
C GLU A 110 -19.21 11.00 -6.56
N ARG A 111 -18.61 9.96 -5.96
CA ARG A 111 -18.10 10.02 -4.59
C ARG A 111 -17.06 11.11 -4.39
N ALA A 112 -16.09 11.20 -5.29
CA ALA A 112 -15.06 12.22 -5.18
C ALA A 112 -15.62 13.64 -5.35
N GLY A 113 -16.66 13.82 -6.18
CA GLY A 113 -17.38 15.07 -6.33
C GLY A 113 -18.14 15.46 -5.07
N ASP A 114 -18.95 14.56 -4.54
CA ASP A 114 -19.75 14.74 -3.32
C ASP A 114 -18.89 15.10 -2.11
N MET A 115 -17.75 14.40 -1.97
CA MET A 115 -16.79 14.60 -0.89
C MET A 115 -15.80 15.72 -1.17
N SER A 116 -15.77 16.28 -2.40
CA SER A 116 -14.80 17.30 -2.82
C SER A 116 -13.34 16.87 -2.57
N TYR A 117 -12.95 15.71 -3.08
CA TYR A 117 -11.60 15.17 -2.87
C TYR A 117 -10.51 16.14 -3.36
N PRO A 118 -9.56 16.55 -2.49
CA PRO A 118 -8.46 17.45 -2.85
C PRO A 118 -7.26 16.72 -3.47
N PHE A 119 -7.38 15.42 -3.73
CA PHE A 119 -6.34 14.55 -4.22
C PHE A 119 -6.85 13.67 -5.37
N PRO A 120 -5.96 13.17 -6.23
CA PRO A 120 -6.31 12.25 -7.30
C PRO A 120 -6.92 10.94 -6.78
N TYR A 121 -7.89 10.41 -7.54
CA TYR A 121 -8.48 9.11 -7.31
C TYR A 121 -8.43 8.31 -8.60
N LEU A 122 -7.52 7.33 -8.65
CA LEU A 122 -7.10 6.63 -9.85
C LEU A 122 -7.79 5.28 -9.96
N LYS A 123 -8.19 4.90 -11.18
CA LYS A 123 -8.73 3.56 -11.47
C LYS A 123 -7.63 2.64 -12.00
N ASP A 124 -7.37 1.55 -11.29
CA ASP A 124 -6.49 0.45 -11.70
C ASP A 124 -7.36 -0.69 -12.25
N GLU A 125 -7.82 -0.51 -13.51
CA GLU A 125 -8.87 -1.34 -14.13
C GLU A 125 -8.47 -2.80 -14.28
N ASP A 126 -7.20 -3.07 -14.62
CA ASP A 126 -6.65 -4.41 -14.82
C ASP A 126 -5.98 -4.98 -13.56
N GLN A 127 -6.01 -4.24 -12.46
CA GLN A 127 -5.44 -4.59 -11.18
C GLN A 127 -3.91 -4.82 -11.20
N SER A 128 -3.25 -4.36 -12.27
CA SER A 128 -1.82 -4.60 -12.47
C SER A 128 -0.96 -3.84 -11.45
N VAL A 129 -1.36 -2.62 -11.10
CA VAL A 129 -0.65 -1.80 -10.12
C VAL A 129 -0.81 -2.38 -8.72
N ALA A 130 -2.03 -2.74 -8.30
CA ALA A 130 -2.25 -3.39 -7.01
C ALA A 130 -1.47 -4.70 -6.88
N LYS A 131 -1.43 -5.53 -7.94
CA LYS A 131 -0.65 -6.78 -7.96
C LYS A 131 0.85 -6.52 -7.82
N LYS A 132 1.41 -5.50 -8.51
CA LYS A 132 2.82 -5.11 -8.40
C LYS A 132 3.15 -4.58 -6.99
N PHE A 133 2.27 -3.79 -6.40
CA PHE A 133 2.44 -3.30 -5.03
C PHE A 133 2.30 -4.43 -3.99
N GLY A 134 1.57 -5.50 -4.30
CA GLY A 134 1.20 -6.52 -3.33
C GLY A 134 0.16 -5.99 -2.34
N ALA A 135 -0.68 -5.06 -2.80
CA ALA A 135 -1.81 -4.59 -2.02
C ALA A 135 -2.79 -5.74 -1.78
N THR A 136 -3.32 -5.86 -0.58
CA THR A 136 -4.21 -6.97 -0.18
C THR A 136 -5.54 -6.49 0.34
N ASN A 137 -5.57 -5.29 0.91
CA ASN A 137 -6.73 -4.74 1.60
C ASN A 137 -7.06 -3.32 1.12
N THR A 138 -8.24 -2.87 1.47
CA THR A 138 -8.67 -1.48 1.34
C THR A 138 -9.18 -1.00 2.71
N PRO A 139 -8.48 0.03 3.32
CA PRO A 139 -7.29 0.70 2.80
C PRO A 139 -5.99 -0.09 3.02
N HIS A 140 -5.02 0.06 2.10
CA HIS A 140 -3.64 -0.38 2.26
C HIS A 140 -2.70 0.73 1.82
N ALA A 141 -1.85 1.20 2.72
CA ALA A 141 -1.00 2.37 2.54
C ALA A 141 0.43 2.01 2.15
N PHE A 142 1.00 2.82 1.26
CA PHE A 142 2.40 2.80 0.85
C PHE A 142 2.93 4.22 0.89
N VAL A 143 3.97 4.48 1.69
CA VAL A 143 4.66 5.76 1.72
C VAL A 143 5.99 5.64 1.01
N MET A 144 6.30 6.59 0.16
CA MET A 144 7.51 6.58 -0.64
C MET A 144 8.27 7.90 -0.50
N GLN A 145 9.59 7.79 -0.47
CA GLN A 145 10.53 8.90 -0.59
C GLN A 145 10.99 9.02 -2.04
N LYS A 146 11.05 10.23 -2.58
CA LYS A 146 11.71 10.50 -3.86
C LYS A 146 13.23 10.46 -3.67
N THR A 147 13.90 9.70 -4.51
CA THR A 147 15.37 9.61 -4.61
C THR A 147 15.81 9.90 -6.04
N ASP A 148 17.10 9.97 -6.30
CA ASP A 148 17.63 10.13 -7.66
C ASP A 148 17.28 8.93 -8.56
N GLU A 149 17.15 7.74 -7.98
CA GLU A 149 16.79 6.51 -8.69
C GLU A 149 15.26 6.35 -8.92
N GLY A 150 14.42 7.14 -8.25
CA GLY A 150 12.95 7.04 -8.32
C GLY A 150 12.27 7.12 -6.96
N PHE A 151 11.07 6.59 -6.88
CA PHE A 151 10.31 6.53 -5.64
C PHE A 151 10.63 5.24 -4.86
N LYS A 152 11.28 5.40 -3.70
CA LYS A 152 11.66 4.30 -2.80
C LYS A 152 10.63 4.15 -1.68
N ILE A 153 10.09 2.96 -1.50
CA ILE A 153 9.16 2.64 -0.42
C ILE A 153 9.86 2.74 0.93
N ILE A 154 9.29 3.52 1.85
CA ILE A 154 9.75 3.67 3.23
C ILE A 154 8.79 3.06 4.25
N TYR A 155 7.51 2.92 3.89
CA TYR A 155 6.49 2.33 4.75
C TYR A 155 5.44 1.56 3.95
N ILE A 156 4.95 0.43 4.50
CA ILE A 156 3.83 -0.37 3.97
C ILE A 156 2.94 -0.79 5.13
N GLY A 157 1.62 -0.57 5.04
CA GLY A 157 0.68 -1.11 6.04
C GLY A 157 -0.62 -0.33 6.21
N ALA A 158 -1.09 -0.24 7.45
CA ALA A 158 -2.28 0.51 7.83
C ALA A 158 -1.99 2.03 7.85
N ILE A 159 -3.03 2.85 7.83
CA ILE A 159 -2.92 4.30 7.97
C ILE A 159 -2.51 4.64 9.41
N ASP A 160 -3.20 4.02 10.37
CA ASP A 160 -2.95 4.11 11.80
C ASP A 160 -3.35 2.79 12.50
N ASN A 161 -3.35 2.74 13.82
CA ASN A 161 -3.66 1.52 14.57
C ASN A 161 -5.13 1.36 14.95
N ASN A 162 -6.04 2.25 14.52
CA ASN A 162 -7.48 2.11 14.74
C ASN A 162 -8.29 2.50 13.52
N ALA A 163 -8.71 1.50 12.76
CA ALA A 163 -9.45 1.70 11.51
C ALA A 163 -10.89 2.20 11.72
N GLN A 164 -11.47 2.01 12.90
CA GLN A 164 -12.86 2.35 13.17
C GLN A 164 -13.04 3.70 13.84
N GLU A 165 -12.24 3.98 14.87
CA GLU A 165 -12.45 5.13 15.75
C GLU A 165 -11.19 6.00 15.85
N GLU A 166 -11.26 7.22 15.28
CA GLU A 166 -10.16 8.18 15.26
C GLU A 166 -9.69 8.58 16.67
N ASP A 167 -10.63 8.72 17.61
CA ASP A 167 -10.35 9.16 18.98
C ASP A 167 -9.49 8.16 19.79
N TYR A 168 -9.47 6.90 19.36
CA TYR A 168 -8.67 5.84 20.00
C TYR A 168 -7.37 5.54 19.25
N VAL A 169 -6.98 6.38 18.27
CA VAL A 169 -5.70 6.23 17.57
C VAL A 169 -4.56 6.61 18.51
N SER A 170 -3.68 5.66 18.78
CA SER A 170 -2.46 5.87 19.57
C SER A 170 -1.17 5.77 18.75
N ALA A 171 -1.24 5.24 17.52
CA ALA A 171 -0.11 5.16 16.60
C ALA A 171 -0.53 5.56 15.18
N LYS A 172 0.07 6.63 14.66
CA LYS A 172 -0.20 7.21 13.33
C LYS A 172 0.92 6.82 12.38
N TYR A 173 0.85 5.63 11.82
CA TYR A 173 1.98 5.01 11.12
C TYR A 173 2.49 5.84 9.92
N ILE A 174 1.59 6.36 9.06
CA ILE A 174 1.99 7.19 7.92
C ILE A 174 2.64 8.49 8.39
N GLU A 175 1.99 9.18 9.35
CA GLU A 175 2.49 10.45 9.89
C GLU A 175 3.86 10.26 10.53
N ASN A 176 4.02 9.23 11.36
CA ASN A 176 5.28 8.91 12.02
C ASN A 176 6.39 8.64 10.98
N ALA A 177 6.12 7.82 9.97
CA ALA A 177 7.11 7.50 8.94
C ALA A 177 7.57 8.76 8.17
N ILE A 178 6.65 9.67 7.83
CA ILE A 178 7.00 10.91 7.13
C ILE A 178 7.74 11.87 8.05
N ASP A 179 7.28 12.06 9.28
CA ASP A 179 7.91 12.98 10.23
C ASP A 179 9.33 12.50 10.60
N GLU A 180 9.54 11.19 10.82
CA GLU A 180 10.87 10.59 11.01
C GLU A 180 11.78 10.80 9.79
N LEU A 181 11.27 10.59 8.58
CA LEU A 181 12.03 10.85 7.36
C LEU A 181 12.45 12.32 7.25
N LEU A 182 11.53 13.25 7.53
CA LEU A 182 11.78 14.70 7.39
C LEU A 182 12.85 15.23 8.34
N ILE A 183 13.04 14.58 9.48
CA ILE A 183 14.12 14.92 10.43
C ILE A 183 15.37 14.06 10.24
N GLY A 184 15.40 13.19 9.22
CA GLY A 184 16.54 12.32 8.93
C GLY A 184 16.70 11.15 9.92
N ALA A 185 15.67 10.81 10.69
CA ALA A 185 15.67 9.68 11.60
C ALA A 185 15.35 8.37 10.85
N PRO A 186 15.80 7.22 11.37
CA PRO A 186 15.36 5.91 10.89
C PRO A 186 13.85 5.74 11.08
N ILE A 187 13.19 5.10 10.11
CA ILE A 187 11.76 4.78 10.23
C ILE A 187 11.57 3.70 11.29
N SER A 188 10.97 4.06 12.41
CA SER A 188 10.81 3.19 13.58
C SER A 188 9.86 2.00 13.30
N THR A 189 8.81 2.25 12.50
CA THR A 189 7.81 1.25 12.13
C THR A 189 7.66 1.22 10.61
N PRO A 190 8.56 0.55 9.87
CA PRO A 190 8.52 0.54 8.42
C PRO A 190 7.41 -0.36 7.83
N ARG A 191 6.76 -1.18 8.68
CA ARG A 191 5.63 -2.04 8.29
C ARG A 191 4.62 -2.16 9.41
N SER A 192 3.33 -2.23 9.04
CA SER A 192 2.27 -2.69 9.91
C SER A 192 1.30 -3.58 9.12
N LYS A 193 0.41 -4.27 9.81
CA LYS A 193 -0.63 -5.08 9.15
C LYS A 193 -1.75 -4.15 8.66
N PRO A 194 -2.09 -4.12 7.35
CA PRO A 194 -3.26 -3.39 6.89
C PRO A 194 -4.53 -4.00 7.47
N VAL A 195 -5.50 -3.15 7.81
CA VAL A 195 -6.81 -3.56 8.33
C VAL A 195 -7.88 -2.97 7.42
N GLY A 196 -8.70 -3.83 6.85
CA GLY A 196 -9.73 -3.42 5.89
C GLY A 196 -10.32 -4.60 5.14
N CYS A 197 -11.14 -4.30 4.14
CA CYS A 197 -11.73 -5.30 3.26
C CYS A 197 -10.65 -5.86 2.32
N ASP A 198 -10.76 -7.13 1.94
CA ASP A 198 -9.87 -7.70 0.92
C ASP A 198 -10.13 -7.05 -0.43
N ILE A 199 -9.07 -6.86 -1.22
CA ILE A 199 -9.21 -6.47 -2.62
C ILE A 199 -9.84 -7.64 -3.38
N ILE A 200 -10.91 -7.35 -4.10
CA ILE A 200 -11.60 -8.34 -4.93
C ILE A 200 -10.89 -8.43 -6.28
N TRP A 201 -10.33 -9.59 -6.54
CA TRP A 201 -9.56 -9.88 -7.74
C TRP A 201 -10.41 -10.51 -8.84
N ARG A 202 -10.09 -10.17 -10.10
CA ARG A 202 -10.53 -10.94 -11.27
C ARG A 202 -9.81 -12.25 -11.37
#